data_4c9ac4b80ae31df866f40f9469ea25d8
#
_entry.id   4c9ac4b80ae31df866f40f9469ea25d8
#
_cell.length_a   1.000
_cell.length_b   1.000
_cell.length_c   1.000
_cell.angle_alpha   90.00
_cell.angle_beta   90.00
_cell.angle_gamma   90.00
#
_symmetry.space_group_name_H-M   'P 1'
#
loop_
_entity.id
_entity.type
_entity.pdbx_description
1 polymer ?
#
loop_
_entity_poly.entity_id
_entity_poly.type
_entity_poly.pdbx_seq_one_letter_code
_entity_poly.pdbx_strand_id
1 'polypeptide(L)'
;MKLIKTSAIAIVATLVSVFTFAQTAEEIVAKHIEAIGGTEAWKKINSLYYEGKLTVQGAEINVALTALNGKGVRQDLTVMGMTGYQIITPAAGWNFMPFQGQTTAEAMTADELKQSADDLDVQGKLVDYKAKGNTIESLGKDDVEGTECFKLKVTTKAGNVETIFIDPKTYYIVRTIQKRIANGQESDVPTDLSNYKKLPEGIVVPFSMTLPFGELVISKADVNKPVDESLFKPSN
;
A
#
# COMPACT_ATOMS: atom_id res chain seq x y z
N MET A 1 -61.17 57.02 -17.95
CA MET A 1 -60.80 55.57 -18.20
C MET A 1 -59.32 55.51 -18.45
N LYS A 2 -58.52 55.11 -17.43
CA LYS A 2 -57.05 54.91 -17.55
C LYS A 2 -56.76 53.43 -17.60
N LEU A 3 -56.23 52.98 -18.75
CA LEU A 3 -55.73 51.62 -18.89
C LEU A 3 -54.40 51.46 -18.15
N ILE A 4 -54.37 50.56 -17.20
CA ILE A 4 -53.11 50.08 -16.51
C ILE A 4 -52.53 48.97 -17.34
N LYS A 5 -51.37 49.22 -17.94
CA LYS A 5 -50.56 48.16 -18.61
C LYS A 5 -49.74 47.44 -17.57
N THR A 6 -50.10 46.22 -17.29
CA THR A 6 -49.32 45.30 -16.43
C THR A 6 -48.23 44.65 -17.26
N SER A 7 -46.97 45.05 -17.07
CA SER A 7 -45.81 44.37 -17.68
C SER A 7 -45.44 43.16 -16.84
N ALA A 8 -45.60 41.95 -17.34
CA ALA A 8 -45.11 40.73 -16.74
C ALA A 8 -43.62 40.58 -17.06
N ILE A 9 -42.77 40.72 -16.04
CA ILE A 9 -41.34 40.41 -16.15
C ILE A 9 -41.20 38.91 -15.94
N ALA A 10 -40.89 38.16 -16.99
CA ALA A 10 -40.53 36.74 -16.94
C ALA A 10 -39.07 36.65 -16.51
N ILE A 11 -38.82 36.22 -15.27
CA ILE A 11 -37.45 35.88 -14.77
C ILE A 11 -37.16 34.49 -15.31
N VAL A 12 -36.32 34.40 -16.32
CA VAL A 12 -35.73 33.14 -16.79
C VAL A 12 -34.56 32.78 -15.84
N ALA A 13 -34.82 31.93 -14.86
CA ALA A 13 -33.78 31.38 -14.00
C ALA A 13 -33.01 30.34 -14.84
N THR A 14 -31.85 30.73 -15.34
CA THR A 14 -30.90 29.80 -15.98
C THR A 14 -30.26 28.91 -14.89
N LEU A 15 -30.71 27.68 -14.76
CA LEU A 15 -30.05 26.64 -13.96
C LEU A 15 -28.72 26.32 -14.65
N VAL A 16 -27.63 26.93 -14.16
CA VAL A 16 -26.28 26.52 -14.47
C VAL A 16 -26.00 25.23 -13.70
N SER A 17 -26.21 24.09 -14.36
CA SER A 17 -25.78 22.81 -13.83
C SER A 17 -24.25 22.80 -13.80
N VAL A 18 -23.68 23.01 -12.63
CA VAL A 18 -22.24 22.82 -12.39
C VAL A 18 -22.01 21.32 -12.42
N PHE A 19 -21.60 20.79 -13.56
CA PHE A 19 -21.08 19.41 -13.64
C PHE A 19 -19.76 19.41 -12.87
N THR A 20 -19.80 19.04 -11.61
CA THR A 20 -18.60 18.62 -10.88
C THR A 20 -18.15 17.31 -11.50
N PHE A 21 -17.19 17.36 -12.42
CA PHE A 21 -16.52 16.16 -12.89
C PHE A 21 -15.84 15.52 -11.68
N ALA A 22 -16.35 14.37 -11.24
CA ALA A 22 -15.65 13.55 -10.28
C ALA A 22 -14.29 13.18 -10.90
N GLN A 23 -13.20 13.33 -10.11
CA GLN A 23 -11.87 12.92 -10.59
C GLN A 23 -11.90 11.44 -10.98
N THR A 24 -11.31 11.12 -12.12
CA THR A 24 -11.17 9.73 -12.57
C THR A 24 -10.15 8.98 -11.69
N ALA A 25 -10.22 7.66 -11.69
CA ALA A 25 -9.24 6.83 -10.97
C ALA A 25 -7.81 7.11 -11.46
N GLU A 26 -7.64 7.31 -12.78
CA GLU A 26 -6.37 7.65 -13.39
C GLU A 26 -5.82 8.98 -12.91
N GLU A 27 -6.64 10.02 -12.80
CA GLU A 27 -6.24 11.34 -12.31
C GLU A 27 -5.83 11.29 -10.83
N ILE A 28 -6.56 10.53 -10.02
CA ILE A 28 -6.25 10.35 -8.60
C ILE A 28 -4.91 9.65 -8.44
N VAL A 29 -4.68 8.55 -9.19
CA VAL A 29 -3.42 7.81 -9.16
C VAL A 29 -2.27 8.66 -9.69
N ALA A 30 -2.46 9.44 -10.77
CA ALA A 30 -1.43 10.32 -11.29
C ALA A 30 -0.96 11.35 -10.24
N LYS A 31 -1.91 11.97 -9.53
CA LYS A 31 -1.60 12.91 -8.43
C LYS A 31 -0.95 12.22 -7.22
N HIS A 32 -1.38 11.01 -6.89
CA HIS A 32 -0.73 10.21 -5.86
C HIS A 32 0.74 9.96 -6.22
N ILE A 33 1.02 9.48 -7.44
CA ILE A 33 2.38 9.21 -7.90
C ILE A 33 3.23 10.49 -7.87
N GLU A 34 2.69 11.62 -8.30
CA GLU A 34 3.37 12.93 -8.20
C GLU A 34 3.69 13.27 -6.74
N ALA A 35 2.73 13.12 -5.83
CA ALA A 35 2.89 13.42 -4.41
C ALA A 35 3.95 12.57 -3.72
N ILE A 36 4.14 11.32 -4.16
CA ILE A 36 5.15 10.42 -3.58
C ILE A 36 6.52 10.49 -4.29
N GLY A 37 6.75 11.47 -5.17
CA GLY A 37 8.05 11.73 -5.79
C GLY A 37 8.13 11.49 -7.29
N GLY A 38 7.06 11.04 -7.92
CA GLY A 38 6.94 10.86 -9.37
C GLY A 38 7.45 9.51 -9.89
N THR A 39 6.93 9.14 -11.04
CA THR A 39 7.21 7.85 -11.70
C THR A 39 8.71 7.62 -11.93
N GLU A 40 9.44 8.66 -12.38
CA GLU A 40 10.86 8.52 -12.73
C GLU A 40 11.77 8.30 -11.51
N ALA A 41 11.39 8.83 -10.35
CA ALA A 41 12.12 8.56 -9.11
C ALA A 41 11.88 7.11 -8.66
N TRP A 42 10.61 6.67 -8.65
CA TRP A 42 10.25 5.32 -8.25
C TRP A 42 10.82 4.24 -9.19
N LYS A 43 10.86 4.47 -10.50
CA LYS A 43 11.47 3.53 -11.47
C LYS A 43 12.95 3.25 -11.22
N LYS A 44 13.66 4.16 -10.56
CA LYS A 44 15.07 3.98 -10.19
C LYS A 44 15.27 3.16 -8.92
N ILE A 45 14.18 2.85 -8.20
CA ILE A 45 14.27 2.08 -6.96
C ILE A 45 14.31 0.60 -7.32
N ASN A 46 15.44 -0.04 -7.01
CA ASN A 46 15.68 -1.47 -7.23
C ASN A 46 15.76 -2.27 -5.95
N SER A 47 16.11 -1.65 -4.82
CA SER A 47 16.10 -2.29 -3.52
C SER A 47 15.54 -1.38 -2.46
N LEU A 48 14.94 -1.98 -1.44
CA LEU A 48 14.41 -1.31 -0.27
C LEU A 48 14.88 -2.05 0.97
N TYR A 49 15.36 -1.31 1.94
CA TYR A 49 15.63 -1.79 3.29
C TYR A 49 14.93 -0.89 4.28
N TYR A 50 14.28 -1.45 5.28
CA TYR A 50 13.86 -0.70 6.45
C TYR A 50 14.01 -1.51 7.73
N GLU A 51 14.19 -0.78 8.84
CA GLU A 51 14.17 -1.27 10.20
C GLU A 51 13.08 -0.53 10.98
N GLY A 52 12.46 -1.22 11.91
CA GLY A 52 11.44 -0.63 12.76
C GLY A 52 11.11 -1.50 13.96
N LYS A 53 10.13 -1.02 14.71
CA LYS A 53 9.56 -1.75 15.84
C LYS A 53 8.08 -1.94 15.63
N LEU A 54 7.64 -3.17 15.73
CA LEU A 54 6.24 -3.54 15.77
C LEU A 54 5.84 -3.74 17.24
N THR A 55 4.88 -2.96 17.69
CA THR A 55 4.31 -3.10 19.03
C THR A 55 3.01 -3.91 18.96
N VAL A 56 3.00 -5.08 19.60
CA VAL A 56 1.84 -5.97 19.68
C VAL A 56 1.49 -6.19 21.13
N GLN A 57 0.32 -5.73 21.56
CA GLN A 57 -0.15 -5.87 22.96
C GLN A 57 0.90 -5.43 24.02
N GLY A 58 1.66 -4.38 23.70
CA GLY A 58 2.72 -3.86 24.59
C GLY A 58 4.08 -4.56 24.48
N ALA A 59 4.19 -5.65 23.72
CA ALA A 59 5.48 -6.29 23.41
C ALA A 59 6.10 -5.65 22.17
N GLU A 60 7.41 -5.37 22.23
CA GLU A 60 8.19 -4.85 21.10
C GLU A 60 8.85 -5.98 20.32
N ILE A 61 8.66 -5.98 19.02
CA ILE A 61 9.26 -6.89 18.04
C ILE A 61 10.12 -6.04 17.11
N ASN A 62 11.42 -6.32 17.02
CA ASN A 62 12.24 -5.66 16.01
C ASN A 62 11.94 -6.27 14.65
N VAL A 63 11.70 -5.40 13.68
CA VAL A 63 11.38 -5.78 12.29
C VAL A 63 12.47 -5.21 11.39
N ALA A 64 13.00 -6.05 10.50
CA ALA A 64 13.82 -5.59 9.38
C ALA A 64 13.28 -6.20 8.09
N LEU A 65 13.22 -5.39 7.02
CA LEU A 65 12.83 -5.86 5.71
C LEU A 65 13.92 -5.51 4.70
N THR A 66 14.30 -6.49 3.91
CA THR A 66 15.16 -6.32 2.73
C THR A 66 14.41 -6.81 1.51
N ALA A 67 14.28 -5.96 0.50
CA ALA A 67 13.65 -6.29 -0.76
C ALA A 67 14.55 -5.94 -1.95
N LEU A 68 14.59 -6.80 -2.94
CA LEU A 68 15.23 -6.58 -4.23
C LEU A 68 14.19 -6.80 -5.33
N ASN A 69 13.94 -5.76 -6.11
CA ASN A 69 12.82 -5.68 -7.07
C ASN A 69 12.75 -6.90 -8.00
N GLY A 70 11.64 -7.61 -7.95
CA GLY A 70 11.37 -8.80 -8.76
C GLY A 70 12.25 -10.02 -8.44
N LYS A 71 13.10 -9.96 -7.40
CA LYS A 71 14.03 -11.03 -7.03
C LYS A 71 13.70 -11.68 -5.70
N GLY A 72 13.43 -10.89 -4.67
CA GLY A 72 13.11 -11.43 -3.37
C GLY A 72 12.79 -10.37 -2.34
N VAL A 73 12.08 -10.80 -1.33
CA VAL A 73 11.79 -10.06 -0.10
C VAL A 73 12.14 -10.96 1.07
N ARG A 74 12.83 -10.42 2.07
CA ARG A 74 13.06 -11.04 3.35
C ARG A 74 12.62 -10.10 4.45
N GLN A 75 11.77 -10.59 5.31
CA GLN A 75 11.37 -9.91 6.53
C GLN A 75 11.87 -10.70 7.73
N ASP A 76 12.71 -10.07 8.55
CA ASP A 76 13.18 -10.63 9.80
C ASP A 76 12.39 -10.05 10.97
N LEU A 77 12.00 -10.93 11.90
CA LEU A 77 11.25 -10.61 13.12
C LEU A 77 12.05 -11.09 14.31
N THR A 78 12.50 -10.18 15.20
CA THR A 78 13.25 -10.56 16.40
C THR A 78 12.40 -10.35 17.64
N VAL A 79 12.13 -11.44 18.34
CA VAL A 79 11.35 -11.52 19.58
C VAL A 79 12.23 -12.13 20.67
N MET A 80 12.48 -11.42 21.77
CA MET A 80 13.28 -11.89 22.90
C MET A 80 14.64 -12.49 22.49
N GLY A 81 15.30 -11.91 21.48
CA GLY A 81 16.59 -12.36 21.00
C GLY A 81 16.54 -13.54 19.99
N MET A 82 15.38 -14.12 19.73
CA MET A 82 15.18 -15.12 18.68
C MET A 82 14.73 -14.44 17.40
N THR A 83 15.41 -14.70 16.29
CA THR A 83 15.03 -14.14 14.98
C THR A 83 14.35 -15.20 14.12
N GLY A 84 13.11 -14.92 13.76
CA GLY A 84 12.38 -15.61 12.71
C GLY A 84 12.43 -14.82 11.42
N TYR A 85 12.07 -15.46 10.31
CA TYR A 85 12.00 -14.77 9.02
C TYR A 85 10.87 -15.28 8.13
N GLN A 86 10.45 -14.40 7.23
CA GLN A 86 9.68 -14.74 6.04
C GLN A 86 10.49 -14.38 4.81
N ILE A 87 10.59 -15.30 3.85
CA ILE A 87 11.26 -15.10 2.58
C ILE A 87 10.27 -15.36 1.46
N ILE A 88 10.24 -14.46 0.46
CA ILE A 88 9.43 -14.58 -0.75
C ILE A 88 10.33 -14.38 -1.94
N THR A 89 10.26 -15.29 -2.90
CA THR A 89 10.89 -15.20 -4.22
C THR A 89 9.86 -15.47 -5.31
N PRO A 90 10.12 -15.20 -6.60
CA PRO A 90 9.19 -15.55 -7.67
C PRO A 90 8.85 -17.05 -7.76
N ALA A 91 9.72 -17.93 -7.28
CA ALA A 91 9.59 -19.37 -7.40
C ALA A 91 9.10 -20.05 -6.12
N ALA A 92 9.37 -19.50 -4.95
CA ALA A 92 9.09 -20.14 -3.67
C ALA A 92 9.08 -19.12 -2.53
N GLY A 93 8.51 -19.51 -1.40
CA GLY A 93 8.54 -18.74 -0.16
C GLY A 93 8.73 -19.65 1.05
N TRP A 94 9.21 -19.08 2.15
CA TRP A 94 9.47 -19.80 3.39
C TRP A 94 9.14 -18.94 4.60
N ASN A 95 8.63 -19.62 5.64
CA ASN A 95 8.42 -19.07 6.95
C ASN A 95 9.28 -19.82 7.97
N PHE A 96 9.94 -19.10 8.86
CA PHE A 96 10.67 -19.66 10.00
C PHE A 96 10.41 -18.80 11.22
N MET A 97 9.69 -19.31 12.20
CA MET A 97 9.30 -18.60 13.42
C MET A 97 9.69 -19.41 14.65
N PRO A 98 10.97 -19.41 15.05
CA PRO A 98 11.47 -20.22 16.17
C PRO A 98 10.83 -19.85 17.51
N PHE A 99 10.43 -18.61 17.70
CA PHE A 99 9.68 -18.16 18.88
C PHE A 99 8.23 -18.71 18.94
N GLN A 100 7.76 -19.38 17.87
CA GLN A 100 6.51 -20.13 17.84
C GLN A 100 6.73 -21.66 17.89
N GLY A 101 7.98 -22.09 18.15
CA GLY A 101 8.34 -23.50 18.27
C GLY A 101 8.77 -24.21 16.98
N GLN A 102 8.89 -23.47 15.86
CA GLN A 102 9.44 -24.05 14.63
C GLN A 102 10.94 -24.32 14.80
N THR A 103 11.38 -25.48 14.31
CA THR A 103 12.79 -25.90 14.32
C THR A 103 13.45 -25.84 12.94
N THR A 104 12.65 -25.76 11.88
CA THR A 104 13.10 -25.67 10.48
C THR A 104 12.21 -24.71 9.72
N ALA A 105 12.73 -24.15 8.63
CA ALA A 105 11.94 -23.34 7.72
C ALA A 105 10.86 -24.20 7.04
N GLU A 106 9.65 -23.67 6.99
CA GLU A 106 8.50 -24.29 6.32
C GLU A 106 8.23 -23.58 5.00
N ALA A 107 8.02 -24.35 3.94
CA ALA A 107 7.68 -23.80 2.64
C ALA A 107 6.26 -23.21 2.66
N MET A 108 6.08 -22.06 2.03
CA MET A 108 4.76 -21.49 1.79
C MET A 108 3.95 -22.37 0.82
N THR A 109 2.65 -22.43 1.05
CA THR A 109 1.71 -22.99 0.09
C THR A 109 1.64 -22.14 -1.18
N ALA A 110 1.11 -22.69 -2.26
CA ALA A 110 0.92 -21.96 -3.52
C ALA A 110 0.00 -20.73 -3.34
N ASP A 111 -1.01 -20.83 -2.49
CA ASP A 111 -1.93 -19.73 -2.22
C ASP A 111 -1.26 -18.59 -1.41
N GLU A 112 -0.47 -18.91 -0.39
CA GLU A 112 0.32 -17.93 0.36
C GLU A 112 1.33 -17.23 -0.54
N LEU A 113 2.05 -17.99 -1.38
CA LEU A 113 3.01 -17.41 -2.32
C LEU A 113 2.31 -16.48 -3.33
N LYS A 114 1.15 -16.89 -3.86
CA LYS A 114 0.35 -16.06 -4.75
C LYS A 114 -0.10 -14.76 -4.07
N GLN A 115 -0.58 -14.82 -2.82
CA GLN A 115 -1.00 -13.63 -2.06
C GLN A 115 0.17 -12.67 -1.81
N SER A 116 1.39 -13.20 -1.66
CA SER A 116 2.61 -12.42 -1.39
C SER A 116 3.35 -11.99 -2.67
N ALA A 117 2.90 -12.41 -3.86
CA ALA A 117 3.59 -12.13 -5.13
C ALA A 117 3.79 -10.63 -5.40
N ASP A 118 2.85 -9.79 -4.94
CA ASP A 118 2.90 -8.34 -5.13
C ASP A 118 3.97 -7.66 -4.26
N ASP A 119 4.44 -8.30 -3.19
CA ASP A 119 5.47 -7.78 -2.29
C ASP A 119 6.85 -7.74 -2.99
N LEU A 120 7.02 -8.48 -4.10
CA LEU A 120 8.22 -8.46 -4.93
C LEU A 120 8.38 -7.16 -5.73
N ASP A 121 7.33 -6.35 -5.84
CA ASP A 121 7.35 -5.05 -6.52
C ASP A 121 7.66 -3.92 -5.53
N VAL A 122 8.94 -3.60 -5.36
CA VAL A 122 9.37 -2.53 -4.44
C VAL A 122 8.91 -1.13 -4.85
N GLN A 123 8.47 -0.95 -6.09
CA GLN A 123 7.98 0.33 -6.62
C GLN A 123 6.49 0.56 -6.31
N GLY A 124 5.80 -0.49 -5.88
CA GLY A 124 4.39 -0.47 -5.53
C GLY A 124 3.43 -0.61 -6.73
N LYS A 125 2.23 -1.03 -6.40
CA LYS A 125 1.19 -1.48 -7.36
C LYS A 125 0.69 -0.38 -8.29
N LEU A 126 0.79 0.90 -7.89
CA LEU A 126 0.26 2.05 -8.62
C LEU A 126 1.27 2.68 -9.57
N VAL A 127 2.58 2.56 -9.32
CA VAL A 127 3.63 3.05 -10.24
C VAL A 127 3.61 2.22 -11.51
N ASP A 128 3.40 2.88 -12.66
CA ASP A 128 3.26 2.22 -13.97
C ASP A 128 2.27 1.05 -13.98
N TYR A 129 1.20 1.15 -13.22
CA TYR A 129 0.24 0.07 -12.99
C TYR A 129 -0.25 -0.60 -14.28
N LYS A 130 -0.50 0.15 -15.37
CA LYS A 130 -0.92 -0.39 -16.66
C LYS A 130 0.14 -1.29 -17.29
N ALA A 131 1.41 -0.85 -17.25
CA ALA A 131 2.53 -1.64 -17.79
C ALA A 131 2.79 -2.91 -16.97
N LYS A 132 2.51 -2.87 -15.67
CA LYS A 132 2.56 -4.05 -14.77
C LYS A 132 1.38 -5.01 -14.96
N GLY A 133 0.36 -4.62 -15.73
CA GLY A 133 -0.86 -5.40 -15.93
C GLY A 133 -1.87 -5.30 -14.79
N ASN A 134 -1.73 -4.28 -13.94
CA ASN A 134 -2.69 -3.98 -12.88
C ASN A 134 -3.84 -3.14 -13.43
N THR A 135 -4.99 -3.22 -12.79
CA THR A 135 -6.17 -2.41 -13.09
C THR A 135 -6.60 -1.62 -11.88
N ILE A 136 -7.17 -0.45 -12.11
CA ILE A 136 -7.74 0.40 -11.06
C ILE A 136 -9.20 0.72 -11.40
N GLU A 137 -10.02 0.80 -10.37
CA GLU A 137 -11.44 1.16 -10.45
C GLU A 137 -11.75 2.18 -9.35
N SER A 138 -12.44 3.28 -9.68
CA SER A 138 -12.93 4.21 -8.67
C SER A 138 -14.19 3.64 -8.03
N LEU A 139 -14.16 3.53 -6.70
CA LEU A 139 -15.33 3.18 -5.89
C LEU A 139 -15.98 4.43 -5.25
N GLY A 140 -15.64 5.62 -5.76
CA GLY A 140 -16.11 6.89 -5.22
C GLY A 140 -15.27 7.37 -4.05
N LYS A 141 -15.93 7.79 -2.98
CA LYS A 141 -15.29 8.26 -1.74
C LYS A 141 -15.86 7.54 -0.53
N ASP A 142 -15.08 7.51 0.55
CA ASP A 142 -15.50 6.93 1.81
C ASP A 142 -14.75 7.61 2.96
N ASP A 143 -15.31 7.55 4.16
CA ASP A 143 -14.72 8.16 5.35
C ASP A 143 -13.58 7.31 5.92
N VAL A 144 -12.45 7.95 6.18
CA VAL A 144 -11.36 7.37 6.97
C VAL A 144 -11.04 8.37 8.09
N GLU A 145 -11.44 8.02 9.31
CA GLU A 145 -11.20 8.82 10.53
C GLU A 145 -11.64 10.30 10.40
N GLY A 146 -12.82 10.54 9.80
CA GLY A 146 -13.39 11.87 9.60
C GLY A 146 -12.88 12.60 8.36
N THR A 147 -12.09 11.95 7.50
CA THR A 147 -11.66 12.49 6.21
C THR A 147 -12.33 11.73 5.06
N GLU A 148 -13.04 12.46 4.18
CA GLU A 148 -13.64 11.88 2.97
C GLU A 148 -12.56 11.60 1.92
N CYS A 149 -12.01 10.38 1.91
CA CYS A 149 -10.93 9.93 1.05
C CYS A 149 -11.44 9.38 -0.28
N PHE A 150 -10.63 9.48 -1.34
CA PHE A 150 -10.87 8.74 -2.57
C PHE A 150 -10.69 7.24 -2.30
N LYS A 151 -11.64 6.43 -2.76
CA LYS A 151 -11.63 4.98 -2.61
C LYS A 151 -11.40 4.33 -3.96
N LEU A 152 -10.32 3.59 -4.08
CA LEU A 152 -9.94 2.88 -5.30
C LEU A 152 -9.84 1.39 -5.03
N LYS A 153 -10.27 0.58 -5.98
CA LYS A 153 -9.98 -0.85 -6.03
C LYS A 153 -8.83 -1.08 -7.00
N VAL A 154 -7.81 -1.77 -6.55
CA VAL A 154 -6.67 -2.20 -7.36
C VAL A 154 -6.73 -3.71 -7.50
N THR A 155 -6.67 -4.21 -8.74
CA THR A 155 -6.50 -5.64 -9.01
C THR A 155 -5.15 -5.82 -9.68
N THR A 156 -4.28 -6.62 -9.07
CA THR A 156 -2.94 -6.84 -9.60
C THR A 156 -2.94 -7.92 -10.68
N LYS A 157 -1.86 -8.01 -11.44
CA LYS A 157 -1.66 -9.08 -12.45
C LYS A 157 -1.74 -10.48 -11.83
N ALA A 158 -1.35 -10.64 -10.57
CA ALA A 158 -1.47 -11.90 -9.82
C ALA A 158 -2.91 -12.25 -9.45
N GLY A 159 -3.85 -11.30 -9.62
CA GLY A 159 -5.27 -11.45 -9.28
C GLY A 159 -5.59 -11.07 -7.83
N ASN A 160 -4.62 -10.52 -7.08
CA ASN A 160 -4.87 -10.00 -5.75
C ASN A 160 -5.68 -8.69 -5.83
N VAL A 161 -6.59 -8.51 -4.89
CA VAL A 161 -7.46 -7.32 -4.80
C VAL A 161 -7.15 -6.56 -3.55
N GLU A 162 -6.97 -5.24 -3.70
CA GLU A 162 -6.75 -4.31 -2.59
C GLU A 162 -7.65 -3.09 -2.76
N THR A 163 -8.24 -2.62 -1.68
CA THR A 163 -8.91 -1.32 -1.62
C THR A 163 -7.94 -0.30 -1.03
N ILE A 164 -7.76 0.83 -1.71
CA ILE A 164 -6.83 1.90 -1.33
C ILE A 164 -7.62 3.17 -1.08
N PHE A 165 -7.33 3.85 0.04
CA PHE A 165 -7.91 5.13 0.39
C PHE A 165 -6.84 6.21 0.30
N ILE A 166 -7.12 7.25 -0.49
CA ILE A 166 -6.19 8.34 -0.77
C ILE A 166 -6.78 9.65 -0.23
N ASP A 167 -6.03 10.33 0.62
CA ASP A 167 -6.40 11.63 1.17
C ASP A 167 -6.47 12.68 0.05
N PRO A 168 -7.55 13.46 -0.05
CA PRO A 168 -7.76 14.39 -1.16
C PRO A 168 -6.88 15.63 -1.12
N LYS A 169 -6.21 15.91 0.01
CA LYS A 169 -5.34 17.08 0.19
C LYS A 169 -3.88 16.75 -0.10
N THR A 170 -3.40 15.64 0.44
CA THR A 170 -2.00 15.22 0.32
C THR A 170 -1.76 14.26 -0.82
N TYR A 171 -2.80 13.57 -1.30
CA TYR A 171 -2.75 12.45 -2.22
C TYR A 171 -1.91 11.27 -1.70
N TYR A 172 -1.66 11.20 -0.40
CA TYR A 172 -1.05 10.02 0.22
C TYR A 172 -2.11 8.94 0.46
N ILE A 173 -1.68 7.68 0.39
CA ILE A 173 -2.50 6.56 0.83
C ILE A 173 -2.58 6.63 2.35
N VAL A 174 -3.77 6.68 2.91
CA VAL A 174 -3.97 6.71 4.38
C VAL A 174 -4.44 5.37 4.93
N ARG A 175 -5.07 4.54 4.07
CA ARG A 175 -5.50 3.18 4.42
C ARG A 175 -5.45 2.28 3.22
N THR A 176 -5.07 1.04 3.44
CA THR A 176 -5.29 -0.06 2.50
C THR A 176 -6.10 -1.17 3.17
N ILE A 177 -6.88 -1.90 2.38
CA ILE A 177 -7.59 -3.11 2.85
C ILE A 177 -7.26 -4.22 1.87
N GLN A 178 -6.51 -5.21 2.34
CA GLN A 178 -6.16 -6.40 1.56
C GLN A 178 -7.09 -7.56 1.93
N LYS A 179 -7.52 -8.30 0.93
CA LYS A 179 -8.18 -9.58 1.15
C LYS A 179 -7.12 -10.65 1.40
N ARG A 180 -7.22 -11.32 2.54
CA ARG A 180 -6.33 -12.42 2.92
C ARG A 180 -7.14 -13.69 3.13
N ILE A 181 -6.63 -14.80 2.63
CA ILE A 181 -7.21 -16.12 2.86
C ILE A 181 -6.30 -16.86 3.84
N ALA A 182 -6.84 -17.21 5.00
CA ALA A 182 -6.18 -18.04 5.99
C ALA A 182 -7.12 -19.19 6.39
N ASN A 183 -6.61 -20.43 6.33
CA ASN A 183 -7.41 -21.63 6.65
C ASN A 183 -8.73 -21.73 5.84
N GLY A 184 -8.72 -21.27 4.59
CA GLY A 184 -9.90 -21.26 3.71
C GLY A 184 -10.94 -20.18 4.03
N GLN A 185 -10.67 -19.30 4.98
CA GLN A 185 -11.52 -18.15 5.29
C GLN A 185 -10.92 -16.87 4.74
N GLU A 186 -11.73 -16.11 4.00
CA GLU A 186 -11.37 -14.77 3.52
C GLU A 186 -11.64 -13.73 4.62
N SER A 187 -10.69 -12.83 4.82
CA SER A 187 -10.81 -11.71 5.74
C SER A 187 -10.23 -10.45 5.13
N ASP A 188 -10.80 -9.31 5.47
CA ASP A 188 -10.28 -8.00 5.14
C ASP A 188 -9.26 -7.59 6.20
N VAL A 189 -8.05 -7.25 5.77
CA VAL A 189 -6.96 -6.80 6.65
C VAL A 189 -6.67 -5.33 6.35
N PRO A 190 -7.20 -4.40 7.16
CA PRO A 190 -6.88 -2.99 7.04
C PRO A 190 -5.46 -2.70 7.53
N THR A 191 -4.81 -1.74 6.88
CA THR A 191 -3.53 -1.17 7.30
C THR A 191 -3.59 0.34 7.10
N ASP A 192 -3.45 1.10 8.18
CA ASP A 192 -3.38 2.55 8.11
C ASP A 192 -1.93 3.00 7.95
N LEU A 193 -1.71 3.99 7.09
CA LEU A 193 -0.39 4.49 6.72
C LEU A 193 -0.27 5.95 7.11
N SER A 194 0.81 6.30 7.81
CA SER A 194 1.04 7.67 8.29
C SER A 194 2.53 8.02 8.38
N ASN A 195 2.82 9.22 8.90
CA ASN A 195 4.18 9.69 9.13
C ASN A 195 5.06 9.63 7.87
N TYR A 196 4.52 10.11 6.74
CA TYR A 196 5.20 10.11 5.45
C TYR A 196 6.45 10.99 5.49
N LYS A 197 7.58 10.45 4.99
CA LYS A 197 8.85 11.16 4.92
C LYS A 197 9.45 11.04 3.53
N LYS A 198 10.10 12.12 3.10
CA LYS A 198 10.86 12.14 1.85
C LYS A 198 12.24 11.59 2.09
N LEU A 199 12.64 10.60 1.28
CA LEU A 199 13.99 10.05 1.27
C LEU A 199 14.92 10.89 0.38
N PRO A 200 16.26 10.77 0.56
CA PRO A 200 17.23 11.50 -0.26
C PRO A 200 17.09 11.27 -1.77
N GLU A 201 16.61 10.09 -2.18
CA GLU A 201 16.37 9.72 -3.58
C GLU A 201 15.13 10.39 -4.19
N GLY A 202 14.40 11.18 -3.39
CA GLY A 202 13.27 12.00 -3.83
C GLY A 202 11.91 11.33 -3.68
N ILE A 203 11.85 10.05 -3.35
CA ILE A 203 10.58 9.34 -3.08
C ILE A 203 10.06 9.64 -1.68
N VAL A 204 8.76 9.48 -1.49
CA VAL A 204 8.08 9.66 -0.20
C VAL A 204 7.45 8.34 0.22
N VAL A 205 7.73 7.90 1.45
CA VAL A 205 7.26 6.62 2.00
C VAL A 205 6.68 6.81 3.40
N PRO A 206 5.71 5.96 3.83
CA PRO A 206 5.19 6.00 5.20
C PRO A 206 6.24 5.46 6.18
N PHE A 207 6.27 6.05 7.39
CA PHE A 207 7.13 5.61 8.50
C PHE A 207 6.33 5.05 9.68
N SER A 208 4.99 5.00 9.57
CA SER A 208 4.14 4.30 10.53
C SER A 208 3.05 3.52 9.79
N MET A 209 2.82 2.30 10.22
CA MET A 209 1.78 1.40 9.72
C MET A 209 1.02 0.81 10.90
N THR A 210 -0.28 1.10 10.98
CA THR A 210 -1.16 0.50 12.00
C THR A 210 -1.89 -0.68 11.39
N LEU A 211 -1.63 -1.86 11.93
CA LEU A 211 -2.26 -3.12 11.56
C LEU A 211 -3.30 -3.51 12.63
N PRO A 212 -4.23 -4.44 12.37
CA PRO A 212 -5.24 -4.86 13.34
C PRO A 212 -4.68 -5.40 14.67
N PHE A 213 -3.43 -5.87 14.66
CA PHE A 213 -2.77 -6.48 15.82
C PHE A 213 -1.66 -5.62 16.43
N GLY A 214 -1.31 -4.47 15.83
CA GLY A 214 -0.28 -3.61 16.37
C GLY A 214 0.19 -2.50 15.44
N GLU A 215 1.13 -1.70 15.90
CA GLU A 215 1.71 -0.59 15.14
C GLU A 215 3.18 -0.84 14.84
N LEU A 216 3.56 -0.76 13.56
CA LEU A 216 4.94 -0.76 13.09
C LEU A 216 5.41 0.69 12.89
N VAL A 217 6.41 1.09 13.65
CA VAL A 217 7.10 2.38 13.48
C VAL A 217 8.47 2.13 12.86
N ILE A 218 8.69 2.69 11.66
CA ILE A 218 9.96 2.59 10.94
C ILE A 218 10.93 3.63 11.50
N SER A 219 12.11 3.19 11.90
CA SER A 219 13.19 4.04 12.40
C SER A 219 14.19 4.41 11.31
N LYS A 220 14.37 3.53 10.31
CA LYS A 220 15.31 3.69 9.21
C LYS A 220 14.74 3.13 7.92
N ALA A 221 14.96 3.83 6.81
CA ALA A 221 14.67 3.37 5.47
C ALA A 221 15.82 3.77 4.53
N ASP A 222 16.33 2.80 3.78
CA ASP A 222 17.36 2.98 2.75
C ASP A 222 16.87 2.37 1.44
N VAL A 223 17.23 2.96 0.31
CA VAL A 223 16.93 2.41 -1.01
C VAL A 223 18.20 2.28 -1.85
N ASN A 224 18.15 1.41 -2.83
CA ASN A 224 19.26 1.18 -3.78
C ASN A 224 20.59 0.79 -3.12
N LYS A 225 20.54 0.21 -1.92
CA LYS A 225 21.72 -0.42 -1.31
C LYS A 225 21.98 -1.78 -1.99
N PRO A 226 23.26 -2.17 -2.12
CA PRO A 226 23.58 -3.52 -2.58
C PRO A 226 22.91 -4.58 -1.69
N VAL A 227 22.28 -5.57 -2.32
CA VAL A 227 21.62 -6.68 -1.63
C VAL A 227 22.24 -8.00 -2.12
N ASP A 228 22.68 -8.83 -1.17
CA ASP A 228 23.13 -10.20 -1.49
C ASP A 228 21.90 -11.09 -1.69
N GLU A 229 21.73 -11.64 -2.89
CA GLU A 229 20.62 -12.53 -3.20
C GLU A 229 20.62 -13.83 -2.36
N SER A 230 21.73 -14.18 -1.71
CA SER A 230 21.77 -15.30 -0.77
C SER A 230 20.85 -15.13 0.44
N LEU A 231 20.50 -13.88 0.78
CA LEU A 231 19.52 -13.55 1.84
C LEU A 231 18.13 -14.12 1.55
N PHE A 232 17.80 -14.38 0.29
CA PHE A 232 16.51 -14.92 -0.12
C PHE A 232 16.50 -16.47 -0.19
N LYS A 233 17.46 -17.10 0.47
CA LYS A 233 17.49 -18.55 0.69
C LYS A 233 17.19 -18.86 2.15
N PRO A 234 16.38 -19.92 2.42
CA PRO A 234 16.17 -20.34 3.80
C PRO A 234 17.51 -20.76 4.44
N SER A 235 17.72 -20.33 5.67
CA SER A 235 18.83 -20.78 6.52
C SER A 235 18.23 -21.45 7.75
N ASN A 236 18.81 -22.55 8.15
CA ASN A 236 18.48 -23.25 9.40
C ASN A 236 19.22 -22.61 10.56
#